data_44a7670f13ad309009fc4feff15bdcd0
#
_entry.id   44a7670f13ad309009fc4feff15bdcd0
#
_cell.length_a   1.000
_cell.length_b   1.000
_cell.length_c   1.000
_cell.angle_alpha   90.00
_cell.angle_beta   90.00
_cell.angle_gamma   90.00
#
_symmetry.space_group_name_H-M   'P 1'
#
loop_
_entity.id
_entity.type
_entity.pdbx_description
1 polymer ?
#
loop_
_entity_poly.entity_id
_entity_poly.type
_entity_poly.pdbx_seq_one_letter_code
_entity_poly.pdbx_strand_id
1 'polypeptide(L)'
;AKRIAGRSPRENLMAIVPLLEERRLLSGALSDYCLFRQTADTSDGDAASANGRVNMLSGAAAKAMSEITRYIASIDDLDEAIAGEPGLARYKNYFRREKQKGQHLLTGDGEDVAAMYDVSGGKAWEELHSYETSGATEELNGESLSLTELRNLACDHDGAVRKAAYEAELKCYEKIKGPVAFALNSIKLQSIS
;
A
#
# COMPACT_ATOMS: atom_id res chain seq x y z
N ALA A 1 2.41 24.82 -1.70
CA ALA A 1 2.74 25.74 -2.80
C ALA A 1 3.18 27.14 -2.29
N LYS A 2 2.40 27.82 -1.46
CA LYS A 2 2.75 29.21 -1.00
C LYS A 2 4.06 29.32 -0.19
N ARG A 3 4.61 28.26 0.42
CA ARG A 3 5.87 28.27 1.16
C ARG A 3 7.11 28.10 0.27
N ILE A 4 6.94 27.79 -1.00
CA ILE A 4 8.02 27.46 -1.96
C ILE A 4 8.42 28.68 -2.82
N ALA A 5 7.55 29.70 -2.91
CA ALA A 5 7.82 30.89 -3.71
C ALA A 5 9.01 31.68 -3.14
N GLY A 6 10.01 31.92 -3.97
CA GLY A 6 11.15 32.80 -3.67
C GLY A 6 12.38 32.12 -3.04
N ARG A 7 12.39 30.78 -2.86
CA ARG A 7 13.55 30.03 -2.39
C ARG A 7 14.23 29.27 -3.53
N SER A 8 15.52 28.99 -3.36
CA SER A 8 16.24 28.11 -4.29
C SER A 8 15.71 26.67 -4.20
N PRO A 9 15.88 25.83 -5.25
CA PRO A 9 15.54 24.42 -5.20
C PRO A 9 16.15 23.68 -4.00
N ARG A 10 17.42 23.99 -3.67
CA ARG A 10 18.13 23.43 -2.51
C ARG A 10 17.43 23.74 -1.19
N GLU A 11 17.08 25.01 -0.96
CA GLU A 11 16.41 25.44 0.26
C GLU A 11 15.03 24.78 0.42
N ASN A 12 14.33 24.61 -0.70
CA ASN A 12 13.04 23.92 -0.71
C ASN A 12 13.19 22.45 -0.36
N LEU A 13 14.17 21.75 -0.96
CA LEU A 13 14.42 20.35 -0.65
C LEU A 13 14.83 20.16 0.82
N MET A 14 15.67 21.06 1.35
CA MET A 14 16.04 21.07 2.77
C MET A 14 14.83 21.25 3.70
N ALA A 15 13.85 22.05 3.31
CA ALA A 15 12.62 22.24 4.09
C ALA A 15 11.64 21.07 3.96
N ILE A 16 11.63 20.35 2.84
CA ILE A 16 10.72 19.24 2.56
C ILE A 16 11.17 17.97 3.30
N VAL A 17 12.47 17.66 3.33
CA VAL A 17 12.99 16.40 3.89
C VAL A 17 12.55 16.14 5.31
N PRO A 18 12.68 17.05 6.29
CA PRO A 18 12.24 16.79 7.66
C PRO A 18 10.73 16.48 7.75
N LEU A 19 9.92 17.15 6.95
CA LEU A 19 8.47 16.92 6.91
C LEU A 19 8.12 15.53 6.38
N LEU A 20 8.85 15.06 5.37
CA LEU A 20 8.69 13.72 4.83
C LEU A 20 9.11 12.64 5.83
N GLU A 21 10.22 12.88 6.54
CA GLU A 21 10.69 11.97 7.60
C GLU A 21 9.69 11.88 8.75
N GLU A 22 9.26 13.02 9.28
CA GLU A 22 8.28 13.08 10.36
C GLU A 22 6.97 12.41 9.97
N ARG A 23 6.44 12.72 8.78
CA ARG A 23 5.23 12.07 8.27
C ARG A 23 5.40 10.55 8.21
N ARG A 24 6.53 10.07 7.68
CA ARG A 24 6.80 8.64 7.55
C ARG A 24 6.86 7.94 8.90
N LEU A 25 7.54 8.54 9.86
CA LEU A 25 7.67 8.00 11.22
C LEU A 25 6.30 7.93 11.91
N LEU A 26 5.54 9.02 11.88
CA LEU A 26 4.23 9.06 12.54
C LEU A 26 3.21 8.13 11.88
N SER A 27 3.09 8.18 10.55
CA SER A 27 2.13 7.32 9.85
C SER A 27 2.51 5.85 9.97
N GLY A 28 3.80 5.50 9.89
CA GLY A 28 4.28 4.14 10.07
C GLY A 28 3.98 3.61 11.46
N ALA A 29 4.38 4.33 12.50
CA ALA A 29 4.15 3.93 13.89
C ALA A 29 2.65 3.73 14.21
N LEU A 30 1.79 4.62 13.71
CA LEU A 30 0.34 4.50 13.91
C LEU A 30 -0.26 3.31 13.14
N SER A 31 0.15 3.11 11.89
CA SER A 31 -0.32 1.98 11.08
C SER A 31 0.13 0.65 11.67
N ASP A 32 1.40 0.54 12.07
CA ASP A 32 1.95 -0.67 12.69
C ASP A 32 1.25 -0.99 14.02
N TYR A 33 1.01 0.02 14.85
CA TYR A 33 0.27 -0.14 16.09
C TYR A 33 -1.14 -0.70 15.85
N CYS A 34 -1.88 -0.12 14.90
CA CYS A 34 -3.22 -0.59 14.56
C CYS A 34 -3.18 -2.02 13.99
N LEU A 35 -2.21 -2.30 13.10
CA LEU A 35 -2.03 -3.61 12.51
C LEU A 35 -1.75 -4.68 13.56
N PHE A 36 -0.82 -4.45 14.48
CA PHE A 36 -0.47 -5.42 15.52
C PHE A 36 -1.64 -5.68 16.48
N ARG A 37 -2.39 -4.64 16.84
CA ARG A 37 -3.61 -4.84 17.64
C ARG A 37 -4.65 -5.68 16.91
N GLN A 38 -4.93 -5.38 15.65
CA GLN A 38 -5.89 -6.16 14.85
C GLN A 38 -5.41 -7.59 14.58
N THR A 39 -4.10 -7.81 14.48
CA THR A 39 -3.53 -9.16 14.32
C THR A 39 -3.67 -9.97 15.61
N ALA A 40 -3.54 -9.31 16.77
CA ALA A 40 -3.70 -9.95 18.07
C ALA A 40 -5.18 -10.24 18.40
N ASP A 41 -6.07 -9.33 18.02
CA ASP A 41 -7.52 -9.44 18.21
C ASP A 41 -8.25 -8.85 16.99
N THR A 42 -8.76 -9.70 16.12
CA THR A 42 -9.50 -9.30 14.91
C THR A 42 -10.83 -8.61 15.21
N SER A 43 -11.34 -8.74 16.45
CA SER A 43 -12.58 -8.08 16.91
C SER A 43 -12.34 -6.70 17.52
N ASP A 44 -11.07 -6.22 17.59
CA ASP A 44 -10.71 -4.90 18.12
C ASP A 44 -11.27 -3.76 17.25
N GLY A 45 -12.48 -3.33 17.56
CA GLY A 45 -13.17 -2.24 16.84
C GLY A 45 -12.48 -0.89 16.99
N ASP A 46 -11.77 -0.65 18.10
CA ASP A 46 -11.03 0.60 18.34
C ASP A 46 -9.80 0.67 17.41
N ALA A 47 -9.08 -0.44 17.27
CA ALA A 47 -7.96 -0.53 16.33
C ALA A 47 -8.41 -0.39 14.88
N ALA A 48 -9.54 -1.01 14.49
CA ALA A 48 -10.13 -0.86 13.17
C ALA A 48 -10.52 0.60 12.87
N SER A 49 -11.19 1.27 13.82
CA SER A 49 -11.57 2.67 13.71
C SER A 49 -10.34 3.59 13.62
N ALA A 50 -9.30 3.34 14.43
CA ALA A 50 -8.05 4.10 14.39
C ALA A 50 -7.34 3.94 13.05
N ASN A 51 -7.27 2.72 12.51
CA ASN A 51 -6.70 2.43 11.20
C ASN A 51 -7.46 3.15 10.07
N GLY A 52 -8.79 3.16 10.12
CA GLY A 52 -9.61 3.94 9.19
C GLY A 52 -9.26 5.44 9.20
N ARG A 53 -9.04 6.04 10.38
CA ARG A 53 -8.60 7.45 10.49
C ARG A 53 -7.20 7.66 9.92
N VAL A 54 -6.26 6.76 10.16
CA VAL A 54 -4.91 6.84 9.58
C VAL A 54 -4.97 6.77 8.06
N ASN A 55 -5.79 5.88 7.50
CA ASN A 55 -5.99 5.75 6.06
C ASN A 55 -6.61 7.01 5.45
N MET A 56 -7.60 7.61 6.11
CA MET A 56 -8.22 8.85 5.67
C MET A 56 -7.22 10.03 5.67
N LEU A 57 -6.40 10.16 6.71
CA LEU A 57 -5.34 11.18 6.78
C LEU A 57 -4.26 10.95 5.72
N SER A 58 -3.90 9.71 5.46
CA SER A 58 -2.96 9.32 4.39
C SER A 58 -3.51 9.67 3.01
N GLY A 59 -4.80 9.45 2.77
CA GLY A 59 -5.49 9.88 1.54
C GLY A 59 -5.47 11.40 1.37
N ALA A 60 -5.77 12.15 2.42
CA ALA A 60 -5.70 13.62 2.39
C ALA A 60 -4.26 14.13 2.11
N ALA A 61 -3.24 13.41 2.58
CA ALA A 61 -1.84 13.75 2.33
C ALA A 61 -1.38 13.41 0.90
N ALA A 62 -2.08 12.53 0.18
CA ALA A 62 -1.69 12.08 -1.16
C ALA A 62 -1.55 13.24 -2.15
N LYS A 63 -2.49 14.19 -2.12
CA LYS A 63 -2.44 15.38 -2.97
C LYS A 63 -1.17 16.21 -2.72
N ALA A 64 -0.82 16.44 -1.46
CA ALA A 64 0.40 17.15 -1.11
C ALA A 64 1.65 16.40 -1.55
N MET A 65 1.63 15.07 -1.49
CA MET A 65 2.74 14.22 -1.98
C MET A 65 2.89 14.31 -3.50
N SER A 66 1.81 14.28 -4.26
CA SER A 66 1.84 14.48 -5.72
C SER A 66 2.39 15.87 -6.08
N GLU A 67 2.01 16.92 -5.34
CA GLU A 67 2.57 18.27 -5.54
C GLU A 67 4.09 18.31 -5.27
N ILE A 68 4.56 17.63 -4.24
CA ILE A 68 5.99 17.51 -3.94
C ILE A 68 6.72 16.76 -5.07
N THR A 69 6.16 15.66 -5.54
CA THR A 69 6.73 14.88 -6.65
C THR A 69 6.80 15.70 -7.94
N ARG A 70 5.74 16.45 -8.28
CA ARG A 70 5.74 17.38 -9.42
C ARG A 70 6.79 18.48 -9.26
N TYR A 71 6.91 19.04 -8.06
CA TYR A 71 7.91 20.04 -7.77
C TYR A 71 9.34 19.49 -7.98
N ILE A 72 9.63 18.30 -7.45
CA ILE A 72 10.93 17.64 -7.63
C ILE A 72 11.20 17.37 -9.13
N ALA A 73 10.17 16.94 -9.87
CA ALA A 73 10.26 16.71 -11.31
C ALA A 73 10.55 17.99 -12.11
N SER A 74 10.06 19.13 -11.64
CA SER A 74 10.27 20.45 -12.28
C SER A 74 11.67 21.05 -12.05
N ILE A 75 12.50 20.45 -11.21
CA ILE A 75 13.88 20.91 -10.98
C ILE A 75 14.75 20.40 -12.13
N ASP A 76 15.21 21.30 -13.00
CA ASP A 76 16.02 20.94 -14.17
C ASP A 76 17.31 20.26 -13.76
N ASP A 77 18.11 20.90 -12.91
CA ASP A 77 19.39 20.36 -12.41
C ASP A 77 19.25 19.90 -10.94
N LEU A 78 18.63 18.75 -10.78
CA LEU A 78 18.41 18.14 -9.47
C LEU A 78 19.74 17.72 -8.79
N ASP A 79 20.70 17.24 -9.57
CA ASP A 79 21.98 16.81 -9.02
C ASP A 79 22.80 18.03 -8.51
N GLU A 80 22.74 19.18 -9.15
CA GLU A 80 23.34 20.42 -8.66
C GLU A 80 22.63 20.93 -7.40
N ALA A 81 21.32 20.88 -7.36
CA ALA A 81 20.54 21.27 -6.18
C ALA A 81 20.91 20.43 -4.92
N ILE A 82 21.28 19.17 -5.11
CA ILE A 82 21.66 18.23 -4.05
C ILE A 82 23.14 18.33 -3.69
N ALA A 83 23.99 18.70 -4.67
CA ALA A 83 25.45 18.68 -4.53
C ALA A 83 25.94 19.58 -3.38
N GLY A 84 26.89 19.07 -2.60
CA GLY A 84 27.52 19.81 -1.51
C GLY A 84 26.68 19.93 -0.23
N GLU A 85 25.46 19.35 -0.19
CA GLU A 85 24.61 19.35 1.00
C GLU A 85 24.47 17.92 1.56
N PRO A 86 25.19 17.58 2.66
CA PRO A 86 25.15 16.21 3.21
C PRO A 86 23.74 15.75 3.62
N GLY A 87 22.91 16.68 4.08
CA GLY A 87 21.52 16.41 4.46
C GLY A 87 20.66 15.97 3.28
N LEU A 88 20.96 16.40 2.05
CA LEU A 88 20.25 16.00 0.84
C LEU A 88 20.93 14.82 0.14
N ALA A 89 22.26 14.69 0.25
CA ALA A 89 23.03 13.67 -0.45
C ALA A 89 22.55 12.24 -0.13
N ARG A 90 22.18 11.97 1.12
CA ARG A 90 21.63 10.68 1.56
C ARG A 90 20.29 10.33 0.90
N TYR A 91 19.53 11.33 0.42
CA TYR A 91 18.25 11.17 -0.26
C TYR A 91 18.35 11.22 -1.80
N LYS A 92 19.57 11.26 -2.36
CA LYS A 92 19.80 11.38 -3.80
C LYS A 92 18.99 10.39 -4.62
N ASN A 93 18.98 9.12 -4.23
CA ASN A 93 18.23 8.09 -4.94
C ASN A 93 16.70 8.28 -4.81
N TYR A 94 16.22 8.74 -3.64
CA TYR A 94 14.82 9.09 -3.44
C TYR A 94 14.40 10.20 -4.39
N PHE A 95 15.13 11.31 -4.43
CA PHE A 95 14.80 12.43 -5.30
C PHE A 95 14.85 12.08 -6.80
N ARG A 96 15.83 11.29 -7.22
CA ARG A 96 15.89 10.80 -8.61
C ARG A 96 14.69 9.95 -8.98
N ARG A 97 14.27 9.07 -8.09
CA ARG A 97 13.05 8.25 -8.29
C ARG A 97 11.79 9.11 -8.32
N GLU A 98 11.67 10.10 -7.44
CA GLU A 98 10.54 11.03 -7.46
C GLU A 98 10.55 11.88 -8.73
N LYS A 99 11.71 12.34 -9.22
CA LYS A 99 11.81 13.02 -10.51
C LYS A 99 11.33 12.14 -11.67
N GLN A 100 11.71 10.87 -11.68
CA GLN A 100 11.22 9.89 -12.66
C GLN A 100 9.70 9.70 -12.59
N LYS A 101 9.16 9.48 -11.39
CA LYS A 101 7.71 9.34 -11.19
C LYS A 101 6.95 10.57 -11.69
N GLY A 102 7.47 11.76 -11.41
CA GLY A 102 6.82 13.00 -11.81
C GLY A 102 6.63 13.15 -13.32
N GLN A 103 7.45 12.46 -14.14
CA GLN A 103 7.28 12.41 -15.60
C GLN A 103 6.06 11.59 -16.06
N HIS A 104 5.55 10.72 -15.19
CA HIS A 104 4.42 9.84 -15.44
C HIS A 104 3.15 10.23 -14.68
N LEU A 105 3.20 11.33 -13.92
CA LEU A 105 2.01 11.84 -13.24
C LEU A 105 1.03 12.43 -14.24
N LEU A 106 -0.24 12.13 -14.04
CA LEU A 106 -1.32 12.76 -14.77
C LEU A 106 -1.44 14.26 -14.42
N THR A 107 -2.22 15.01 -15.18
CA THR A 107 -2.62 16.37 -14.76
C THR A 107 -3.37 16.32 -13.43
N GLY A 108 -3.41 17.43 -12.67
CA GLY A 108 -4.05 17.45 -11.36
C GLY A 108 -5.48 16.92 -11.37
N ASP A 109 -6.28 17.34 -12.36
CA ASP A 109 -7.66 16.87 -12.52
C ASP A 109 -7.71 15.38 -12.93
N GLY A 110 -6.76 14.93 -13.74
CA GLY A 110 -6.62 13.52 -14.12
C GLY A 110 -6.29 12.62 -12.93
N GLU A 111 -5.45 13.08 -12.00
CA GLU A 111 -5.14 12.33 -10.78
C GLU A 111 -6.31 12.27 -9.80
N ASP A 112 -7.07 13.37 -9.65
CA ASP A 112 -8.26 13.39 -8.81
C ASP A 112 -9.32 12.40 -9.35
N VAL A 113 -9.51 12.33 -10.67
CA VAL A 113 -10.39 11.34 -11.32
C VAL A 113 -9.86 9.93 -11.16
N ALA A 114 -8.58 9.68 -11.39
CA ALA A 114 -7.97 8.36 -11.22
C ALA A 114 -8.09 7.87 -9.77
N ALA A 115 -7.87 8.74 -8.78
CA ALA A 115 -8.04 8.40 -7.37
C ALA A 115 -9.49 8.05 -7.00
N MET A 116 -10.49 8.72 -7.60
CA MET A 116 -11.90 8.36 -7.41
C MET A 116 -12.22 6.98 -8.00
N TYR A 117 -11.70 6.68 -9.18
CA TYR A 117 -11.89 5.37 -9.81
C TYR A 117 -11.14 4.25 -9.09
N ASP A 118 -9.99 4.53 -8.47
CA ASP A 118 -9.23 3.53 -7.70
C ASP A 118 -10.02 3.00 -6.49
N VAL A 119 -10.85 3.82 -5.87
CA VAL A 119 -11.71 3.40 -4.74
C VAL A 119 -12.69 2.31 -5.14
N SER A 120 -13.33 2.44 -6.31
CA SER A 120 -14.27 1.44 -6.84
C SER A 120 -13.61 0.42 -7.78
N GLY A 121 -12.37 0.66 -8.15
CA GLY A 121 -11.52 -0.19 -8.97
C GLY A 121 -10.57 -1.04 -8.14
N GLY A 122 -9.28 -0.72 -8.16
CA GLY A 122 -8.23 -1.53 -7.55
C GLY A 122 -8.49 -1.89 -6.09
N LYS A 123 -8.87 -0.92 -5.26
CA LYS A 123 -9.15 -1.15 -3.83
C LYS A 123 -10.35 -2.05 -3.58
N ALA A 124 -11.44 -1.85 -4.30
CA ALA A 124 -12.62 -2.69 -4.14
C ALA A 124 -12.35 -4.15 -4.52
N TRP A 125 -11.51 -4.38 -5.55
CA TRP A 125 -11.11 -5.72 -5.95
C TRP A 125 -10.12 -6.36 -4.95
N GLU A 126 -9.24 -5.57 -4.34
CA GLU A 126 -8.36 -6.02 -3.25
C GLU A 126 -9.17 -6.41 -2.00
N GLU A 127 -10.18 -5.62 -1.64
CA GLU A 127 -11.10 -5.94 -0.55
C GLU A 127 -11.91 -7.22 -0.84
N LEU A 128 -12.39 -7.41 -2.07
CA LEU A 128 -13.06 -8.64 -2.47
C LEU A 128 -12.14 -9.85 -2.35
N HIS A 129 -10.89 -9.75 -2.81
CA HIS A 129 -9.91 -10.82 -2.65
C HIS A 129 -9.68 -11.17 -1.18
N SER A 130 -9.54 -10.16 -0.33
CA SER A 130 -9.36 -10.35 1.13
C SER A 130 -10.59 -11.00 1.76
N TYR A 131 -11.79 -10.59 1.38
CA TYR A 131 -13.04 -11.17 1.86
C TYR A 131 -13.16 -12.64 1.46
N GLU A 132 -12.99 -12.97 0.20
CA GLU A 132 -13.07 -14.33 -0.34
C GLU A 132 -12.04 -15.27 0.32
N THR A 133 -10.78 -14.82 0.44
CA THR A 133 -9.70 -15.63 1.02
C THR A 133 -9.85 -15.83 2.52
N SER A 134 -10.33 -14.82 3.25
CA SER A 134 -10.56 -14.94 4.71
C SER A 134 -11.78 -15.77 5.05
N GLY A 135 -12.80 -15.78 4.18
CA GLY A 135 -14.01 -16.57 4.34
C GLY A 135 -13.90 -18.03 3.85
N ALA A 136 -12.85 -18.34 3.07
CA ALA A 136 -12.69 -19.68 2.52
C ALA A 136 -12.33 -20.71 3.60
N THR A 137 -13.18 -21.72 3.75
CA THR A 137 -12.98 -22.82 4.68
C THR A 137 -13.15 -24.18 4.00
N GLU A 138 -12.54 -25.20 4.54
CA GLU A 138 -12.71 -26.60 4.11
C GLU A 138 -12.71 -27.53 5.32
N GLU A 139 -13.42 -28.66 5.22
CA GLU A 139 -13.41 -29.67 6.25
C GLU A 139 -12.16 -30.54 6.17
N LEU A 140 -11.47 -30.67 7.30
CA LEU A 140 -10.38 -31.62 7.49
C LEU A 140 -10.54 -32.35 8.82
N ASN A 141 -10.63 -33.69 8.78
CA ASN A 141 -10.81 -34.55 9.96
C ASN A 141 -12.06 -34.21 10.81
N GLY A 142 -13.12 -33.67 10.20
CA GLY A 142 -14.36 -33.28 10.88
C GLY A 142 -14.36 -31.89 11.48
N GLU A 143 -13.30 -31.11 11.26
CA GLU A 143 -13.19 -29.70 11.65
C GLU A 143 -13.22 -28.80 10.42
N SER A 144 -13.96 -27.70 10.50
CA SER A 144 -13.95 -26.66 9.45
C SER A 144 -12.79 -25.71 9.69
N LEU A 145 -11.79 -25.77 8.82
CA LEU A 145 -10.56 -24.98 8.94
C LEU A 145 -10.54 -23.88 7.88
N SER A 146 -10.06 -22.70 8.29
CA SER A 146 -9.79 -21.58 7.39
C SER A 146 -8.54 -21.84 6.53
N LEU A 147 -8.42 -21.10 5.43
CA LEU A 147 -7.24 -21.18 4.55
C LEU A 147 -5.93 -20.98 5.31
N THR A 148 -5.91 -20.10 6.31
CA THR A 148 -4.72 -19.83 7.13
C THR A 148 -4.39 -21.03 8.04
N GLU A 149 -5.40 -21.65 8.65
CA GLU A 149 -5.19 -22.84 9.49
C GLU A 149 -4.70 -24.02 8.67
N LEU A 150 -5.28 -24.24 7.49
CA LEU A 150 -4.80 -25.28 6.56
C LEU A 150 -3.34 -25.06 6.15
N ARG A 151 -2.94 -23.81 5.87
CA ARG A 151 -1.55 -23.45 5.56
C ARG A 151 -0.60 -23.68 6.72
N ASN A 152 -1.02 -23.44 7.94
CA ASN A 152 -0.21 -23.72 9.12
C ASN A 152 0.10 -25.21 9.26
N LEU A 153 -0.81 -26.10 8.86
CA LEU A 153 -0.61 -27.54 8.84
C LEU A 153 0.43 -28.01 7.81
N ALA A 154 0.84 -27.16 6.87
CA ALA A 154 1.95 -27.46 5.95
C ALA A 154 3.29 -27.62 6.67
N CYS A 155 3.40 -27.17 7.91
CA CYS A 155 4.58 -27.33 8.77
C CYS A 155 4.45 -28.50 9.75
N ASP A 156 3.39 -29.32 9.70
CA ASP A 156 3.22 -30.49 10.56
C ASP A 156 4.35 -31.52 10.34
N HIS A 157 4.72 -32.22 11.40
CA HIS A 157 5.76 -33.26 11.35
C HIS A 157 5.29 -34.50 10.54
N ASP A 158 3.98 -34.78 10.52
CA ASP A 158 3.39 -35.90 9.79
C ASP A 158 3.15 -35.52 8.31
N GLY A 159 3.77 -36.28 7.40
CA GLY A 159 3.61 -36.10 5.97
C GLY A 159 2.18 -36.36 5.47
N ALA A 160 1.41 -37.22 6.13
CA ALA A 160 0.02 -37.49 5.77
C ALA A 160 -0.86 -36.28 6.11
N VAL A 161 -0.63 -35.61 7.25
CA VAL A 161 -1.32 -34.38 7.65
C VAL A 161 -1.00 -33.25 6.68
N ARG A 162 0.27 -33.03 6.33
CA ARG A 162 0.67 -32.01 5.35
C ARG A 162 0.00 -32.22 4.00
N LYS A 163 -0.08 -33.48 3.53
CA LYS A 163 -0.72 -33.79 2.25
C LYS A 163 -2.22 -33.52 2.29
N ALA A 164 -2.92 -33.96 3.33
CA ALA A 164 -4.35 -33.75 3.49
C ALA A 164 -4.68 -32.25 3.60
N ALA A 165 -3.89 -31.48 4.33
CA ALA A 165 -4.03 -30.03 4.42
C ALA A 165 -3.86 -29.34 3.06
N TYR A 166 -2.86 -29.74 2.27
CA TYR A 166 -2.66 -29.23 0.91
C TYR A 166 -3.84 -29.53 -0.01
N GLU A 167 -4.37 -30.74 0.02
CA GLU A 167 -5.54 -31.13 -0.78
C GLU A 167 -6.78 -30.33 -0.36
N ALA A 168 -6.97 -30.05 0.93
CA ALA A 168 -8.04 -29.19 1.44
C ALA A 168 -7.83 -27.71 1.03
N GLU A 169 -6.59 -27.20 1.09
CA GLU A 169 -6.25 -25.86 0.59
C GLU A 169 -6.61 -25.69 -0.88
N LEU A 170 -6.30 -26.65 -1.74
CA LEU A 170 -6.68 -26.62 -3.15
C LEU A 170 -8.19 -26.54 -3.36
N LYS A 171 -8.98 -27.22 -2.53
CA LYS A 171 -10.45 -27.11 -2.58
C LYS A 171 -10.94 -25.73 -2.18
N CYS A 172 -10.33 -25.06 -1.21
CA CYS A 172 -10.64 -23.66 -0.89
C CYS A 172 -10.44 -22.78 -2.14
N TYR A 173 -9.30 -22.91 -2.84
CA TYR A 173 -9.05 -22.13 -4.05
C TYR A 173 -10.06 -22.42 -5.17
N GLU A 174 -10.49 -23.66 -5.33
CA GLU A 174 -11.52 -23.98 -6.31
C GLU A 174 -12.84 -23.25 -6.05
N LYS A 175 -13.20 -23.04 -4.77
CA LYS A 175 -14.41 -22.29 -4.40
C LYS A 175 -14.35 -20.81 -4.77
N ILE A 176 -13.18 -20.18 -4.60
CA ILE A 176 -13.01 -18.73 -4.77
C ILE A 176 -12.38 -18.33 -6.13
N LYS A 177 -11.97 -19.29 -6.96
CA LYS A 177 -11.25 -19.00 -8.22
C LYS A 177 -12.00 -18.08 -9.17
N GLY A 178 -13.33 -18.20 -9.24
CA GLY A 178 -14.14 -17.35 -10.11
C GLY A 178 -14.06 -15.88 -9.74
N PRO A 179 -14.54 -15.47 -8.55
CA PRO A 179 -14.43 -14.08 -8.09
C PRO A 179 -13.02 -13.53 -8.15
N VAL A 180 -12.02 -14.31 -7.70
CA VAL A 180 -10.61 -13.88 -7.71
C VAL A 180 -10.08 -13.68 -9.14
N ALA A 181 -10.45 -14.52 -10.09
CA ALA A 181 -10.06 -14.34 -11.49
C ALA A 181 -10.67 -13.06 -12.10
N PHE A 182 -11.93 -12.73 -11.80
CA PHE A 182 -12.55 -11.48 -12.23
C PHE A 182 -11.85 -10.26 -11.62
N ALA A 183 -11.56 -10.31 -10.31
CA ALA A 183 -10.82 -9.25 -9.61
C ALA A 183 -9.45 -9.01 -10.25
N LEU A 184 -8.68 -10.07 -10.46
CA LEU A 184 -7.35 -10.00 -11.07
C LEU A 184 -7.38 -9.44 -12.50
N ASN A 185 -8.34 -9.87 -13.31
CA ASN A 185 -8.49 -9.37 -14.67
C ASN A 185 -8.85 -7.87 -14.69
N SER A 186 -9.72 -7.43 -13.78
CA SER A 186 -10.10 -6.02 -13.65
C SER A 186 -8.91 -5.14 -13.26
N ILE A 187 -8.11 -5.56 -12.27
CA ILE A 187 -6.89 -4.86 -11.86
C ILE A 187 -5.87 -4.79 -13.01
N LYS A 188 -5.68 -5.91 -13.75
CA LYS A 188 -4.76 -5.94 -14.90
C LYS A 188 -5.19 -5.00 -16.02
N LEU A 189 -6.48 -4.92 -16.33
CA LEU A 189 -6.98 -3.97 -17.33
C LEU A 189 -6.73 -2.52 -16.93
N GLN A 190 -6.92 -2.19 -15.65
CA GLN A 190 -6.64 -0.86 -15.12
C GLN A 190 -5.15 -0.48 -15.17
N SER A 191 -4.23 -1.46 -15.04
CA SER A 191 -2.79 -1.20 -15.05
C SER A 191 -2.18 -1.15 -16.45
N ILE A 192 -2.90 -1.55 -17.49
CA ILE A 192 -2.44 -1.56 -18.89
C ILE A 192 -2.94 -0.31 -19.65
N SER A 193 -4.01 0.33 -19.17
CA SER A 193 -4.59 1.56 -19.74
C SER A 193 -3.88 2.81 -19.25
#